data_ac2948ae09f6f7936b1f5f308b3d9a9e
#
_entry.id   ac2948ae09f6f7936b1f5f308b3d9a9e
#
_cell.length_a   1.000
_cell.length_b   1.000
_cell.length_c   1.000
_cell.angle_alpha   90.00
_cell.angle_beta   90.00
_cell.angle_gamma   90.00
#
_symmetry.space_group_name_H-M   'P 1'
#
loop_
_entity.id
_entity.type
_entity.pdbx_description
1 polymer ?
#
loop_
_entity_poly.entity_id
_entity_poly.type
_entity_poly.pdbx_seq_one_letter_code
_entity_poly.pdbx_strand_id
1 'polypeptide(L)'
;MKIRYTKKVSFWSLMVVLLCLTCFTGCQDKDNSLKAYKSHYEETKESYIRKENQGMAAELAVIPPGKATDPTFSSNVKAALTINDDTDEVLLSYHAFDRVYPASITKVMTALLTMEHADFTEEVTLSHNITFDEGNVVRSMLKKGDTVTVEGLFNALLVSSDNDCAVILAEHIAGSVDAFADMMNQRAENLGATQTHFVNANGLHNENHYTTAYDLYLIFREAMKHDRFLSTIGQKDYTLEYTNASGYGLEEYKLSTNAYFNNGYPIPTGIDIVGGKTGTTSIAKSCLILYTKNKHEETIISVVLGAENKSLLYNTMSDLIVME
;
A
#
# COMPACT_ATOMS: atom_id res chain seq x y z
N MET A 1 -31.89 -77.89 -60.18
CA MET A 1 -30.94 -76.79 -60.32
C MET A 1 -31.02 -75.96 -59.02
N LYS A 2 -30.09 -76.18 -58.07
CA LYS A 2 -30.06 -75.52 -56.79
C LYS A 2 -28.96 -74.43 -56.82
N ILE A 3 -29.36 -73.16 -56.74
CA ILE A 3 -28.43 -72.03 -56.69
C ILE A 3 -28.14 -71.78 -55.22
N ARG A 4 -26.87 -71.95 -54.82
CA ARG A 4 -26.38 -71.53 -53.49
C ARG A 4 -25.86 -70.08 -53.58
N TYR A 5 -26.45 -69.17 -52.83
CA TYR A 5 -25.91 -67.82 -52.60
C TYR A 5 -24.99 -67.85 -51.38
N THR A 6 -23.71 -67.59 -51.59
CA THR A 6 -22.76 -67.28 -50.52
C THR A 6 -22.65 -65.79 -50.40
N LYS A 7 -23.14 -65.24 -49.30
CA LYS A 7 -22.92 -63.83 -48.98
C LYS A 7 -21.46 -63.64 -48.54
N LYS A 8 -20.66 -63.00 -49.37
CA LYS A 8 -19.36 -62.45 -48.94
C LYS A 8 -19.61 -61.24 -47.99
N VAL A 9 -19.35 -61.43 -46.70
CA VAL A 9 -19.29 -60.27 -45.74
C VAL A 9 -18.03 -59.52 -46.08
N SER A 10 -18.16 -58.27 -46.52
CA SER A 10 -17.05 -57.45 -46.92
C SER A 10 -16.17 -57.17 -45.70
N PHE A 11 -14.88 -57.35 -45.86
CA PHE A 11 -13.84 -57.01 -44.82
C PHE A 11 -14.00 -55.62 -44.24
N TRP A 12 -14.56 -54.71 -45.01
CA TRP A 12 -14.88 -53.33 -44.58
C TRP A 12 -15.98 -53.23 -43.51
N SER A 13 -16.96 -54.14 -43.52
CA SER A 13 -18.03 -54.17 -42.51
C SER A 13 -17.52 -54.61 -41.13
N LEU A 14 -16.51 -55.48 -41.08
CA LEU A 14 -15.88 -55.95 -39.87
C LEU A 14 -15.00 -54.85 -39.27
N MET A 15 -14.32 -54.04 -40.10
CA MET A 15 -13.47 -52.96 -39.69
C MET A 15 -14.26 -51.76 -39.06
N VAL A 16 -15.44 -51.48 -39.64
CA VAL A 16 -16.33 -50.43 -39.11
C VAL A 16 -16.93 -50.85 -37.77
N VAL A 17 -17.28 -52.10 -37.55
CA VAL A 17 -17.77 -52.59 -36.25
C VAL A 17 -16.65 -52.60 -35.20
N LEU A 18 -15.40 -52.92 -35.58
CA LEU A 18 -14.27 -52.83 -34.65
C LEU A 18 -13.93 -51.38 -34.27
N LEU A 19 -14.03 -50.42 -35.21
CA LEU A 19 -13.84 -48.99 -34.93
C LEU A 19 -14.93 -48.42 -34.01
N CYS A 20 -16.18 -48.86 -34.16
CA CYS A 20 -17.26 -48.46 -33.29
C CYS A 20 -17.12 -49.02 -31.85
N LEU A 21 -16.56 -50.22 -31.69
CA LEU A 21 -16.33 -50.81 -30.37
C LEU A 21 -15.18 -50.12 -29.60
N THR A 22 -14.16 -49.59 -30.31
CA THR A 22 -13.08 -48.81 -29.65
C THR A 22 -13.52 -47.41 -29.27
N CYS A 23 -14.55 -46.84 -29.94
CA CYS A 23 -15.11 -45.53 -29.53
C CYS A 23 -15.98 -45.62 -28.28
N PHE A 24 -16.57 -46.78 -27.94
CA PHE A 24 -17.41 -46.93 -26.74
C PHE A 24 -16.61 -47.22 -25.45
N THR A 25 -15.36 -47.70 -25.54
CA THR A 25 -14.50 -47.89 -24.35
C THR A 25 -13.82 -46.59 -23.89
N GLY A 26 -13.77 -45.53 -24.73
CA GLY A 26 -13.20 -44.23 -24.39
C GLY A 26 -14.12 -43.32 -23.57
N CYS A 27 -15.41 -43.67 -23.38
CA CYS A 27 -16.35 -42.83 -22.64
C CYS A 27 -16.51 -43.18 -21.16
N GLN A 28 -15.92 -44.28 -20.67
CA GLN A 28 -16.02 -44.66 -19.25
C GLN A 28 -14.90 -44.05 -18.38
N ASP A 29 -13.81 -43.55 -18.97
CA ASP A 29 -12.73 -42.92 -18.22
C ASP A 29 -12.93 -41.41 -17.93
N LYS A 30 -13.91 -40.75 -18.57
CA LYS A 30 -14.16 -39.34 -18.33
C LYS A 30 -14.68 -39.03 -16.91
N ASP A 31 -15.44 -39.93 -16.32
CA ASP A 31 -15.96 -39.74 -14.95
C ASP A 31 -14.87 -39.96 -13.88
N ASN A 32 -13.91 -40.84 -14.13
CA ASN A 32 -12.78 -41.06 -13.22
C ASN A 32 -11.73 -39.98 -13.34
N SER A 33 -11.48 -39.45 -14.54
CA SER A 33 -10.56 -38.30 -14.71
C SER A 33 -11.12 -37.02 -14.14
N LEU A 34 -12.42 -36.78 -14.23
CA LEU A 34 -13.08 -35.64 -13.60
C LEU A 34 -13.17 -35.77 -12.07
N LYS A 35 -13.33 -36.99 -11.54
CA LYS A 35 -13.27 -37.26 -10.10
C LYS A 35 -11.85 -37.13 -9.57
N ALA A 36 -10.85 -37.65 -10.27
CA ALA A 36 -9.44 -37.49 -9.94
C ALA A 36 -9.01 -36.03 -10.04
N TYR A 37 -9.47 -35.29 -11.04
CA TYR A 37 -9.22 -33.86 -11.18
C TYR A 37 -9.90 -33.06 -10.06
N LYS A 38 -11.15 -33.37 -9.69
CA LYS A 38 -11.83 -32.71 -8.57
C LYS A 38 -11.21 -33.05 -7.22
N SER A 39 -10.81 -34.30 -6.96
CA SER A 39 -10.13 -34.65 -5.71
C SER A 39 -8.73 -34.05 -5.65
N HIS A 40 -8.00 -34.03 -6.74
CA HIS A 40 -6.70 -33.38 -6.82
C HIS A 40 -6.83 -31.84 -6.72
N TYR A 41 -7.88 -31.25 -7.27
CA TYR A 41 -8.19 -29.83 -7.12
C TYR A 41 -8.56 -29.46 -5.68
N GLU A 42 -9.34 -30.29 -4.97
CA GLU A 42 -9.69 -30.06 -3.57
C GLU A 42 -8.50 -30.35 -2.62
N GLU A 43 -7.67 -31.36 -2.88
CA GLU A 43 -6.44 -31.61 -2.12
C GLU A 43 -5.35 -30.56 -2.43
N THR A 44 -5.25 -30.08 -3.64
CA THR A 44 -4.30 -29.03 -4.03
C THR A 44 -4.80 -27.63 -3.66
N LYS A 45 -6.11 -27.42 -3.48
CA LYS A 45 -6.67 -26.11 -3.13
C LYS A 45 -6.13 -25.59 -1.79
N GLU A 46 -5.91 -26.45 -0.80
CA GLU A 46 -5.23 -26.09 0.44
C GLU A 46 -3.70 -25.98 0.29
N SER A 47 -3.08 -26.74 -0.63
CA SER A 47 -1.63 -26.68 -0.85
C SER A 47 -1.23 -25.65 -1.91
N TYR A 48 -2.08 -25.35 -2.91
CA TYR A 48 -1.88 -24.29 -3.88
C TYR A 48 -2.09 -22.89 -3.29
N ILE A 49 -2.94 -22.78 -2.27
CA ILE A 49 -3.08 -21.55 -1.50
C ILE A 49 -1.79 -21.27 -0.70
N ARG A 50 -0.94 -22.29 -0.45
CA ARG A 50 0.26 -22.14 0.41
C ARG A 50 1.61 -22.14 -0.31
N LYS A 51 1.79 -22.52 -1.56
CA LYS A 51 3.17 -22.76 -2.06
C LYS A 51 3.58 -22.37 -3.48
N GLU A 52 2.74 -22.04 -4.43
CA GLU A 52 3.23 -21.83 -5.81
C GLU A 52 2.60 -20.70 -6.65
N ASN A 53 1.75 -19.89 -6.10
CA ASN A 53 1.45 -18.59 -6.71
C ASN A 53 2.09 -17.49 -5.87
N GLN A 54 3.36 -17.22 -6.08
CA GLN A 54 4.00 -15.95 -5.77
C GLN A 54 3.45 -14.86 -6.72
N GLY A 55 2.13 -14.75 -6.84
CA GLY A 55 1.47 -13.57 -7.35
C GLY A 55 1.49 -12.51 -6.26
N MET A 56 1.48 -11.24 -6.61
CA MET A 56 1.46 -10.09 -5.67
C MET A 56 0.44 -10.24 -4.52
N ALA A 57 -0.59 -11.07 -4.66
CA ALA A 57 -1.62 -11.28 -3.66
C ALA A 57 -1.37 -12.44 -2.67
N ALA A 58 -0.32 -13.26 -2.88
CA ALA A 58 -0.10 -14.47 -2.06
C ALA A 58 0.39 -14.17 -0.64
N GLU A 59 0.89 -12.95 -0.42
CA GLU A 59 1.41 -12.47 0.86
C GLU A 59 0.60 -11.28 1.40
N LEU A 60 -0.61 -11.04 0.89
CA LEU A 60 -1.41 -9.89 1.29
C LEU A 60 -2.61 -10.33 2.14
N ALA A 61 -2.87 -9.59 3.21
CA ALA A 61 -4.09 -9.75 3.98
C ALA A 61 -5.32 -9.52 3.09
N VAL A 62 -6.20 -10.52 3.03
CA VAL A 62 -7.41 -10.46 2.21
C VAL A 62 -8.61 -10.17 3.09
N ILE A 63 -9.32 -9.09 2.80
CA ILE A 63 -10.60 -8.78 3.46
C ILE A 63 -11.68 -9.67 2.85
N PRO A 64 -12.27 -10.62 3.61
CA PRO A 64 -13.28 -11.52 3.08
C PRO A 64 -14.53 -10.75 2.60
N PRO A 65 -15.21 -11.23 1.53
CA PRO A 65 -16.50 -10.68 1.13
C PRO A 65 -17.48 -10.63 2.31
N GLY A 66 -18.10 -9.50 2.56
CA GLY A 66 -19.01 -9.26 3.68
C GLY A 66 -18.37 -8.81 4.99
N LYS A 67 -17.03 -8.75 5.06
CA LYS A 67 -16.28 -8.15 6.18
C LYS A 67 -15.62 -6.80 5.82
N ALA A 68 -15.96 -6.23 4.68
CA ALA A 68 -15.41 -4.93 4.25
C ALA A 68 -15.81 -3.76 5.18
N THR A 69 -16.81 -3.98 6.02
CA THR A 69 -17.20 -3.04 7.08
C THR A 69 -17.64 -3.82 8.30
N ASP A 70 -16.92 -3.67 9.42
CA ASP A 70 -17.31 -4.25 10.69
C ASP A 70 -18.48 -3.46 11.28
N PRO A 71 -19.68 -4.06 11.43
CA PRO A 71 -20.86 -3.36 11.92
C PRO A 71 -20.79 -3.06 13.43
N THR A 72 -19.86 -3.66 14.16
CA THR A 72 -19.68 -3.43 15.60
C THR A 72 -18.75 -2.25 15.88
N PHE A 73 -17.93 -1.87 14.90
CA PHE A 73 -17.08 -0.70 15.00
C PHE A 73 -17.91 0.58 14.86
N SER A 74 -17.90 1.40 15.89
CA SER A 74 -18.61 2.68 15.92
C SER A 74 -17.62 3.81 16.17
N SER A 75 -17.24 4.50 15.11
CA SER A 75 -16.38 5.68 15.19
C SER A 75 -16.81 6.71 14.14
N ASN A 76 -16.63 8.00 14.46
CA ASN A 76 -16.87 9.10 13.53
C ASN A 76 -15.65 9.35 12.63
N VAL A 77 -15.07 8.29 12.07
CA VAL A 77 -14.02 8.33 11.05
C VAL A 77 -14.58 7.90 9.69
N LYS A 78 -13.93 8.24 8.60
CA LYS A 78 -14.38 7.85 7.26
C LYS A 78 -14.01 6.42 6.91
N ALA A 79 -12.80 5.99 7.29
CA ALA A 79 -12.35 4.61 7.08
C ALA A 79 -11.32 4.23 8.15
N ALA A 80 -11.28 2.94 8.50
CA ALA A 80 -10.27 2.37 9.38
C ALA A 80 -9.91 0.94 8.95
N LEU A 81 -8.67 0.55 9.19
CA LEU A 81 -8.17 -0.79 8.89
C LEU A 81 -7.08 -1.15 9.89
N THR A 82 -7.11 -2.37 10.39
CA THR A 82 -6.02 -2.92 11.22
C THR A 82 -5.72 -4.34 10.77
N ILE A 83 -4.46 -4.60 10.51
CA ILE A 83 -3.96 -5.88 9.99
C ILE A 83 -2.78 -6.32 10.85
N ASN A 84 -2.76 -7.59 11.25
CA ASN A 84 -1.57 -8.28 11.69
C ASN A 84 -0.81 -8.73 10.44
N ASP A 85 0.30 -8.04 10.12
CA ASP A 85 1.05 -8.25 8.88
C ASP A 85 1.94 -9.50 8.91
N ASP A 86 2.20 -10.07 10.10
CA ASP A 86 2.94 -11.32 10.25
C ASP A 86 2.06 -12.55 9.96
N THR A 87 0.75 -12.42 10.18
CA THR A 87 -0.23 -13.52 9.98
C THR A 87 -1.18 -13.28 8.81
N ASP A 88 -1.11 -12.11 8.16
CA ASP A 88 -2.05 -11.63 7.14
C ASP A 88 -3.51 -11.56 7.66
N GLU A 89 -3.71 -11.49 8.99
CA GLU A 89 -5.04 -11.44 9.60
C GLU A 89 -5.59 -10.00 9.61
N VAL A 90 -6.82 -9.85 9.12
CA VAL A 90 -7.56 -8.59 9.21
C VAL A 90 -8.29 -8.50 10.54
N LEU A 91 -7.75 -7.73 11.48
CA LEU A 91 -8.30 -7.54 12.83
C LEU A 91 -9.51 -6.59 12.80
N LEU A 92 -9.45 -5.54 11.99
CA LEU A 92 -10.57 -4.63 11.74
C LEU A 92 -10.59 -4.18 10.29
N SER A 93 -11.78 -4.10 9.70
CA SER A 93 -12.05 -3.43 8.44
C SER A 93 -13.31 -2.58 8.56
N TYR A 94 -13.20 -1.28 8.35
CA TYR A 94 -14.30 -0.33 8.37
C TYR A 94 -14.16 0.62 7.19
N HIS A 95 -15.07 0.50 6.20
CA HIS A 95 -15.03 1.28 4.96
C HIS A 95 -13.65 1.25 4.26
N ALA A 96 -12.94 0.11 4.38
CA ALA A 96 -11.53 0.02 3.98
C ALA A 96 -11.29 0.22 2.48
N PHE A 97 -12.33 0.06 1.64
CA PHE A 97 -12.28 0.27 0.19
C PHE A 97 -12.99 1.55 -0.27
N ASP A 98 -13.53 2.35 0.65
CA ASP A 98 -14.16 3.62 0.29
C ASP A 98 -13.09 4.64 -0.07
N ARG A 99 -13.34 5.41 -1.14
CA ARG A 99 -12.42 6.47 -1.57
C ARG A 99 -12.46 7.65 -0.61
N VAL A 100 -11.29 8.02 -0.12
CA VAL A 100 -11.08 9.13 0.80
C VAL A 100 -9.85 9.94 0.39
N TYR A 101 -9.69 11.13 0.93
CA TYR A 101 -8.52 11.97 0.70
C TYR A 101 -7.40 11.59 1.68
N PRO A 102 -6.18 11.26 1.20
CA PRO A 102 -5.07 10.79 2.04
C PRO A 102 -4.40 11.89 2.86
N ALA A 103 -4.56 13.16 2.47
CA ALA A 103 -3.71 14.24 2.95
C ALA A 103 -2.22 13.85 2.84
N SER A 104 -1.36 14.28 3.78
CA SER A 104 0.08 14.02 3.76
C SER A 104 0.50 12.55 3.94
N ILE A 105 -0.44 11.58 4.09
CA ILE A 105 -0.07 10.16 3.99
C ILE A 105 0.42 9.84 2.57
N THR A 106 0.03 10.62 1.56
CA THR A 106 0.60 10.64 0.20
C THR A 106 2.12 10.57 0.19
N LYS A 107 2.79 11.21 1.15
CA LYS A 107 4.26 11.26 1.23
C LYS A 107 4.93 9.90 1.46
N VAL A 108 4.16 8.88 1.84
CA VAL A 108 4.64 7.49 1.87
C VAL A 108 4.98 7.02 0.45
N MET A 109 4.13 7.29 -0.54
CA MET A 109 4.41 6.96 -1.94
C MET A 109 5.57 7.82 -2.48
N THR A 110 5.64 9.10 -2.10
CA THR A 110 6.77 9.97 -2.46
C THR A 110 8.08 9.43 -1.91
N ALA A 111 8.09 8.99 -0.65
CA ALA A 111 9.25 8.38 -0.03
C ALA A 111 9.63 7.05 -0.71
N LEU A 112 8.64 6.21 -1.04
CA LEU A 112 8.88 4.95 -1.76
C LEU A 112 9.59 5.18 -3.09
N LEU A 113 9.07 6.07 -3.91
CA LEU A 113 9.69 6.42 -5.20
C LEU A 113 11.06 7.08 -5.02
N THR A 114 11.27 7.87 -3.97
CA THR A 114 12.60 8.43 -3.66
C THR A 114 13.60 7.33 -3.37
N MET A 115 13.22 6.31 -2.58
CA MET A 115 14.10 5.16 -2.29
C MET A 115 14.39 4.30 -3.52
N GLU A 116 13.46 4.22 -4.46
CA GLU A 116 13.59 3.42 -5.69
C GLU A 116 14.39 4.13 -6.79
N HIS A 117 14.44 5.48 -6.81
CA HIS A 117 14.91 6.24 -7.99
C HIS A 117 16.01 7.28 -7.70
N ALA A 118 16.30 7.63 -6.45
CA ALA A 118 17.28 8.67 -6.14
C ALA A 118 18.48 8.14 -5.36
N ASP A 119 19.65 8.74 -5.58
CA ASP A 119 20.82 8.57 -4.72
C ASP A 119 20.72 9.56 -3.55
N PHE A 120 20.74 9.04 -2.32
CA PHE A 120 20.60 9.84 -1.11
C PHE A 120 21.76 10.80 -0.85
N THR A 121 22.90 10.57 -1.48
CA THR A 121 24.09 11.44 -1.38
C THR A 121 24.07 12.59 -2.38
N GLU A 122 23.12 12.59 -3.34
CA GLU A 122 23.00 13.68 -4.30
C GLU A 122 22.57 14.98 -3.62
N GLU A 123 23.16 16.07 -4.13
CA GLU A 123 22.77 17.43 -3.74
C GLU A 123 21.83 18.04 -4.78
N VAL A 124 20.73 18.58 -4.29
CA VAL A 124 19.70 19.23 -5.09
C VAL A 124 19.75 20.74 -4.87
N THR A 125 20.00 21.50 -5.94
CA THR A 125 19.94 22.97 -5.90
C THR A 125 18.59 23.45 -6.40
N LEU A 126 17.86 24.22 -5.60
CA LEU A 126 16.55 24.72 -5.94
C LEU A 126 16.60 25.72 -7.10
N SER A 127 15.93 25.42 -8.19
CA SER A 127 15.86 26.28 -9.39
C SER A 127 14.90 27.46 -9.21
N HIS A 128 13.89 27.34 -8.34
CA HIS A 128 12.86 28.34 -8.06
C HIS A 128 12.34 28.24 -6.63
N ASN A 129 11.56 29.22 -6.18
CA ASN A 129 10.86 29.14 -4.90
C ASN A 129 9.60 28.29 -5.06
N ILE A 130 9.38 27.35 -4.16
CA ILE A 130 8.12 26.59 -4.12
C ILE A 130 7.00 27.50 -3.62
N THR A 131 5.82 27.40 -4.21
CA THR A 131 4.62 28.15 -3.81
C THR A 131 3.42 27.22 -3.71
N PHE A 132 2.52 27.48 -2.77
CA PHE A 132 1.27 26.74 -2.58
C PHE A 132 0.11 27.72 -2.52
N ASP A 133 -1.02 27.33 -3.09
CA ASP A 133 -2.26 28.12 -3.04
C ASP A 133 -2.95 28.01 -1.66
N GLU A 134 -2.67 26.95 -0.91
CA GLU A 134 -3.17 26.76 0.45
C GLU A 134 -2.28 27.49 1.49
N GLY A 135 -2.92 28.24 2.40
CA GLY A 135 -2.24 28.81 3.56
C GLY A 135 -1.99 27.77 4.66
N ASN A 136 -1.03 28.05 5.56
CA ASN A 136 -0.72 27.23 6.74
C ASN A 136 -0.24 25.79 6.44
N VAL A 137 0.39 25.57 5.30
CA VAL A 137 1.05 24.29 5.00
C VAL A 137 2.40 24.20 5.72
N VAL A 138 2.79 22.98 6.14
CA VAL A 138 4.13 22.74 6.72
C VAL A 138 5.18 22.91 5.63
N ARG A 139 6.17 23.77 5.91
CA ARG A 139 7.20 24.16 4.95
C ARG A 139 8.59 24.20 5.58
N SER A 140 9.61 24.08 4.73
CA SER A 140 10.99 24.46 5.06
C SER A 140 11.27 25.92 4.75
N MET A 141 12.43 26.41 5.21
CA MET A 141 12.93 27.74 4.86
C MET A 141 13.70 27.76 3.53
N LEU A 142 13.72 26.66 2.79
CA LEU A 142 14.44 26.50 1.53
C LEU A 142 13.95 27.51 0.47
N LYS A 143 14.89 28.08 -0.26
CA LYS A 143 14.66 29.09 -1.29
C LYS A 143 15.44 28.77 -2.56
N LYS A 144 15.09 29.45 -3.64
CA LYS A 144 15.86 29.40 -4.88
C LYS A 144 17.34 29.62 -4.64
N GLY A 145 18.16 28.72 -5.17
CA GLY A 145 19.62 28.73 -5.06
C GLY A 145 20.18 28.04 -3.82
N ASP A 146 19.33 27.61 -2.87
CA ASP A 146 19.76 26.77 -1.77
C ASP A 146 20.03 25.34 -2.26
N THR A 147 21.00 24.68 -1.65
CA THR A 147 21.40 23.31 -1.97
C THR A 147 21.24 22.42 -0.73
N VAL A 148 20.60 21.27 -0.92
CA VAL A 148 20.25 20.31 0.12
C VAL A 148 20.41 18.89 -0.41
N THR A 149 20.75 17.94 0.45
CA THR A 149 20.87 16.54 0.04
C THR A 149 19.49 15.87 -0.12
N VAL A 150 19.40 14.86 -0.99
CA VAL A 150 18.21 14.00 -1.08
C VAL A 150 17.88 13.39 0.28
N GLU A 151 18.91 12.97 1.05
CA GLU A 151 18.73 12.48 2.42
C GLU A 151 18.05 13.51 3.34
N GLY A 152 18.48 14.76 3.30
CA GLY A 152 17.88 15.85 4.06
C GLY A 152 16.42 16.06 3.72
N LEU A 153 16.11 16.11 2.42
CA LEU A 153 14.73 16.23 1.90
C LEU A 153 13.86 15.06 2.34
N PHE A 154 14.36 13.82 2.23
CA PHE A 154 13.63 12.61 2.60
C PHE A 154 13.29 12.57 4.09
N ASN A 155 14.24 12.89 4.96
CA ASN A 155 13.99 12.92 6.39
C ASN A 155 12.98 14.02 6.78
N ALA A 156 13.12 15.24 6.25
CA ALA A 156 12.18 16.33 6.51
C ALA A 156 10.76 16.02 5.97
N LEU A 157 10.67 15.36 4.78
CA LEU A 157 9.42 14.85 4.18
C LEU A 157 8.63 13.98 5.16
N LEU A 158 9.29 13.01 5.77
CA LEU A 158 8.63 12.00 6.61
C LEU A 158 8.45 12.46 8.05
N VAL A 159 9.47 13.08 8.67
CA VAL A 159 9.45 13.49 10.07
C VAL A 159 8.49 14.66 10.29
N SER A 160 8.72 15.78 9.62
CA SER A 160 7.91 16.98 9.79
C SER A 160 6.76 17.13 8.79
N SER A 161 6.65 16.19 7.83
CA SER A 161 5.63 16.29 6.78
C SER A 161 5.81 17.50 5.84
N ASP A 162 7.05 17.85 5.54
CA ASP A 162 7.41 19.04 4.78
C ASP A 162 6.89 18.97 3.34
N ASN A 163 6.18 20.01 2.89
CA ASN A 163 5.58 20.04 1.55
C ASN A 163 6.55 20.53 0.49
N ASP A 164 7.49 21.43 0.83
CA ASP A 164 8.53 21.86 -0.10
C ASP A 164 9.42 20.66 -0.47
N CYS A 165 9.83 19.86 0.53
CA CYS A 165 10.64 18.66 0.31
C CYS A 165 9.96 17.66 -0.63
N ALA A 166 8.63 17.51 -0.54
CA ALA A 166 7.90 16.63 -1.46
C ALA A 166 7.95 17.11 -2.91
N VAL A 167 7.80 18.43 -3.13
CA VAL A 167 7.87 19.02 -4.48
C VAL A 167 9.29 18.93 -5.02
N ILE A 168 10.30 19.28 -4.21
CA ILE A 168 11.71 19.25 -4.62
C ILE A 168 12.13 17.84 -5.03
N LEU A 169 11.78 16.83 -4.25
CA LEU A 169 12.05 15.42 -4.59
C LEU A 169 11.34 14.99 -5.87
N ALA A 170 10.09 15.38 -6.06
CA ALA A 170 9.33 15.05 -7.25
C ALA A 170 9.97 15.67 -8.52
N GLU A 171 10.34 16.95 -8.45
CA GLU A 171 11.00 17.63 -9.56
C GLU A 171 12.41 17.09 -9.83
N HIS A 172 13.15 16.73 -8.80
CA HIS A 172 14.48 16.13 -8.93
C HIS A 172 14.42 14.77 -9.63
N ILE A 173 13.48 13.91 -9.26
CA ILE A 173 13.37 12.52 -9.76
C ILE A 173 12.75 12.49 -11.16
N ALA A 174 11.66 13.24 -11.38
CA ALA A 174 10.85 13.15 -12.61
C ALA A 174 10.88 14.39 -13.49
N GLY A 175 11.54 15.46 -13.06
CA GLY A 175 11.61 16.73 -13.79
C GLY A 175 10.39 17.63 -13.60
N SER A 176 9.26 17.11 -13.10
CA SER A 176 8.07 17.89 -12.76
C SER A 176 7.18 17.13 -11.77
N VAL A 177 6.32 17.85 -11.05
CA VAL A 177 5.31 17.25 -10.14
C VAL A 177 4.33 16.37 -10.91
N ASP A 178 3.90 16.78 -12.10
CA ASP A 178 2.96 16.01 -12.93
C ASP A 178 3.58 14.67 -13.38
N ALA A 179 4.81 14.70 -13.90
CA ALA A 179 5.51 13.47 -14.29
C ALA A 179 5.76 12.54 -13.08
N PHE A 180 6.03 13.12 -11.91
CA PHE A 180 6.15 12.33 -10.69
C PHE A 180 4.82 11.72 -10.25
N ALA A 181 3.70 12.45 -10.39
CA ALA A 181 2.36 11.92 -10.12
C ALA A 181 2.02 10.75 -11.05
N ASP A 182 2.43 10.79 -12.32
CA ASP A 182 2.29 9.65 -13.24
C ASP A 182 3.09 8.43 -12.74
N MET A 183 4.33 8.62 -12.25
CA MET A 183 5.12 7.55 -11.63
C MET A 183 4.43 6.99 -10.38
N MET A 184 3.87 7.87 -9.51
CA MET A 184 3.11 7.45 -8.32
C MET A 184 1.92 6.57 -8.70
N ASN A 185 1.14 6.96 -9.71
CA ASN A 185 -0.01 6.21 -10.18
C ASN A 185 0.37 4.85 -10.77
N GLN A 186 1.42 4.82 -11.59
CA GLN A 186 1.94 3.56 -12.13
C GLN A 186 2.44 2.64 -11.02
N ARG A 187 3.11 3.19 -10.00
CA ARG A 187 3.58 2.38 -8.86
C ARG A 187 2.44 1.87 -8.00
N ALA A 188 1.40 2.69 -7.77
CA ALA A 188 0.18 2.27 -7.07
C ALA A 188 -0.49 1.09 -7.77
N GLU A 189 -0.66 1.17 -9.11
CA GLU A 189 -1.22 0.08 -9.91
C GLU A 189 -0.38 -1.20 -9.78
N ASN A 190 0.96 -1.09 -9.85
CA ASN A 190 1.87 -2.22 -9.70
C ASN A 190 1.80 -2.88 -8.31
N LEU A 191 1.40 -2.15 -7.28
CA LEU A 191 1.18 -2.65 -5.93
C LEU A 191 -0.24 -3.22 -5.72
N GLY A 192 -1.11 -3.12 -6.70
CA GLY A 192 -2.52 -3.50 -6.56
C GLY A 192 -3.38 -2.43 -5.86
N ALA A 193 -2.86 -1.24 -5.61
CA ALA A 193 -3.59 -0.09 -5.04
C ALA A 193 -4.42 0.62 -6.13
N THR A 194 -5.39 -0.11 -6.69
CA THR A 194 -6.11 0.25 -7.92
C THR A 194 -7.22 1.26 -7.72
N GLN A 195 -7.54 1.62 -6.48
CA GLN A 195 -8.52 2.66 -6.15
C GLN A 195 -7.85 3.95 -5.67
N THR A 196 -6.56 4.09 -5.94
CA THR A 196 -5.74 5.25 -5.60
C THR A 196 -5.42 6.05 -6.85
N HIS A 197 -5.46 7.38 -6.71
CA HIS A 197 -5.02 8.30 -7.74
C HIS A 197 -4.32 9.51 -7.13
N PHE A 198 -3.11 9.76 -7.54
CA PHE A 198 -2.28 10.88 -7.12
C PHE A 198 -2.20 11.96 -8.19
N VAL A 199 -2.24 13.24 -7.79
CA VAL A 199 -2.02 14.39 -8.69
C VAL A 199 -0.92 15.33 -8.17
N ASN A 200 -0.36 15.03 -7.00
CA ASN A 200 0.78 15.74 -6.42
C ASN A 200 1.57 14.85 -5.46
N ALA A 201 2.77 15.27 -5.11
CA ALA A 201 3.69 14.52 -4.25
C ALA A 201 3.48 14.75 -2.74
N ASN A 202 2.68 15.73 -2.34
CA ASN A 202 2.59 16.19 -0.95
C ASN A 202 1.25 15.89 -0.26
N GLY A 203 0.18 15.62 -1.02
CA GLY A 203 -1.15 15.31 -0.50
C GLY A 203 -2.00 16.55 -0.16
N LEU A 204 -1.64 17.74 -0.66
CA LEU A 204 -2.54 18.88 -0.64
C LEU A 204 -3.81 18.57 -1.45
N HIS A 205 -4.90 19.21 -1.06
CA HIS A 205 -6.21 18.81 -1.55
C HIS A 205 -6.38 19.01 -3.05
N ASN A 206 -6.90 17.98 -3.70
CA ASN A 206 -7.44 18.01 -5.04
C ASN A 206 -8.54 16.92 -5.12
N GLU A 207 -9.65 17.21 -5.80
CA GLU A 207 -10.77 16.26 -5.92
C GLU A 207 -10.36 14.93 -6.60
N ASN A 208 -9.35 14.97 -7.47
CA ASN A 208 -8.81 13.80 -8.15
C ASN A 208 -7.67 13.13 -7.37
N HIS A 209 -7.34 13.58 -6.15
CA HIS A 209 -6.29 13.01 -5.31
C HIS A 209 -6.92 12.18 -4.18
N TYR A 210 -7.11 10.89 -4.40
CA TYR A 210 -7.84 10.01 -3.51
C TYR A 210 -7.15 8.65 -3.35
N THR A 211 -7.55 7.93 -2.32
CA THR A 211 -7.05 6.59 -1.99
C THR A 211 -8.11 5.83 -1.17
N THR A 212 -7.78 4.61 -0.74
CA THR A 212 -8.53 3.83 0.26
C THR A 212 -7.63 3.44 1.43
N ALA A 213 -8.21 3.01 2.56
CA ALA A 213 -7.41 2.53 3.68
C ALA A 213 -6.61 1.26 3.31
N TYR A 214 -7.20 0.39 2.50
CA TYR A 214 -6.53 -0.81 2.02
C TYR A 214 -5.39 -0.50 1.05
N ASP A 215 -5.58 0.42 0.10
CA ASP A 215 -4.52 0.82 -0.82
C ASP A 215 -3.33 1.46 -0.09
N LEU A 216 -3.62 2.28 0.95
CA LEU A 216 -2.56 2.85 1.79
C LEU A 216 -1.80 1.78 2.57
N TYR A 217 -2.48 0.73 3.05
CA TYR A 217 -1.81 -0.42 3.64
C TYR A 217 -0.83 -1.06 2.66
N LEU A 218 -1.24 -1.32 1.39
CA LEU A 218 -0.36 -1.90 0.38
C LEU A 218 0.89 -1.03 0.13
N ILE A 219 0.70 0.27 -0.04
CA ILE A 219 1.79 1.23 -0.28
C ILE A 219 2.72 1.32 0.93
N PHE A 220 2.17 1.39 2.13
CA PHE A 220 2.94 1.50 3.36
C PHE A 220 3.73 0.22 3.64
N ARG A 221 3.11 -0.95 3.46
CA ARG A 221 3.75 -2.26 3.59
C ARG A 221 4.95 -2.40 2.64
N GLU A 222 4.82 -1.93 1.40
CA GLU A 222 5.94 -1.93 0.47
C GLU A 222 7.07 -1.01 0.95
N ALA A 223 6.75 0.20 1.40
CA ALA A 223 7.74 1.14 1.93
C ALA A 223 8.47 0.58 3.16
N MET A 224 7.79 -0.19 4.01
CA MET A 224 8.38 -0.84 5.20
C MET A 224 9.47 -1.87 4.87
N LYS A 225 9.56 -2.38 3.66
CA LYS A 225 10.65 -3.27 3.23
C LYS A 225 12.02 -2.57 3.18
N HIS A 226 12.03 -1.24 3.27
CA HIS A 226 13.24 -0.43 3.24
C HIS A 226 13.65 0.03 4.65
N ASP A 227 14.81 -0.41 5.14
CA ASP A 227 15.33 -0.03 6.46
C ASP A 227 15.41 1.48 6.66
N ARG A 228 15.71 2.24 5.59
CA ARG A 228 15.77 3.70 5.62
C ARG A 228 14.40 4.31 5.93
N PHE A 229 13.33 3.77 5.36
CA PHE A 229 11.98 4.21 5.67
C PHE A 229 11.64 3.97 7.14
N LEU A 230 11.87 2.75 7.64
CA LEU A 230 11.60 2.38 9.03
C LEU A 230 12.36 3.27 10.00
N SER A 231 13.67 3.47 9.77
CA SER A 231 14.50 4.32 10.63
C SER A 231 14.04 5.78 10.63
N THR A 232 13.49 6.28 9.53
CA THR A 232 13.06 7.69 9.43
C THR A 232 11.68 7.92 10.04
N ILE A 233 10.69 7.04 9.81
CA ILE A 233 9.33 7.22 10.36
C ILE A 233 9.26 7.09 11.88
N GLY A 234 10.29 6.51 12.51
CA GLY A 234 10.45 6.38 13.96
C GLY A 234 11.13 7.57 14.63
N GLN A 235 11.63 8.54 13.87
CA GLN A 235 12.32 9.70 14.43
C GLN A 235 11.35 10.67 15.13
N LYS A 236 11.78 11.20 16.28
CA LYS A 236 11.03 12.22 17.04
C LYS A 236 11.28 13.61 16.52
N ASP A 237 12.45 13.85 15.98
CA ASP A 237 12.91 15.10 15.40
C ASP A 237 14.00 14.85 14.36
N TYR A 238 14.32 15.88 13.59
CA TYR A 238 15.39 15.87 12.60
C TYR A 238 15.93 17.29 12.40
N THR A 239 17.22 17.45 12.20
CA THR A 239 17.82 18.73 11.81
C THR A 239 18.11 18.71 10.31
N LEU A 240 17.38 19.51 9.54
CA LEU A 240 17.59 19.71 8.12
C LEU A 240 18.77 20.64 7.90
N GLU A 241 19.86 20.11 7.37
CA GLU A 241 21.05 20.90 7.01
C GLU A 241 21.00 21.23 5.51
N TYR A 242 21.33 22.48 5.17
CA TYR A 242 21.41 22.93 3.77
C TYR A 242 22.39 24.10 3.61
N THR A 243 22.87 24.32 2.39
CA THR A 243 23.72 25.46 2.06
C THR A 243 22.89 26.49 1.29
N ASN A 244 22.88 27.75 1.74
CA ASN A 244 22.14 28.79 1.06
C ASN A 244 22.85 29.25 -0.23
N ALA A 245 22.16 30.02 -1.07
CA ALA A 245 22.67 30.56 -2.33
C ALA A 245 23.95 31.40 -2.20
N SER A 246 24.31 31.86 -0.99
CA SER A 246 25.54 32.59 -0.69
C SER A 246 26.68 31.69 -0.17
N GLY A 247 26.47 30.38 -0.09
CA GLY A 247 27.44 29.39 0.34
C GLY A 247 27.55 29.21 1.85
N TYR A 248 26.59 29.70 2.65
CA TYR A 248 26.54 29.52 4.09
C TYR A 248 25.71 28.28 4.46
N GLY A 249 26.26 27.41 5.31
CA GLY A 249 25.52 26.30 5.91
C GLY A 249 24.45 26.84 6.87
N LEU A 250 23.26 26.27 6.78
CA LEU A 250 22.10 26.59 7.63
C LEU A 250 21.49 25.29 8.15
N GLU A 251 20.81 25.39 9.28
CA GLU A 251 20.12 24.30 9.95
C GLU A 251 18.68 24.69 10.27
N GLU A 252 17.76 23.75 10.10
CA GLU A 252 16.37 23.91 10.48
C GLU A 252 15.89 22.71 11.29
N TYR A 253 15.47 22.94 12.53
CA TYR A 253 14.99 21.88 13.41
C TYR A 253 13.55 21.51 13.06
N LYS A 254 13.31 20.24 12.84
CA LYS A 254 12.04 19.64 12.45
C LYS A 254 11.53 18.68 13.53
N LEU A 255 10.32 18.90 14.02
CA LEU A 255 9.65 17.99 14.95
C LEU A 255 8.75 17.02 14.22
N SER A 256 8.67 15.80 14.72
CA SER A 256 7.73 14.81 14.24
C SER A 256 6.29 15.29 14.38
N THR A 257 5.49 15.05 13.33
CA THR A 257 4.05 15.33 13.36
C THR A 257 3.25 14.27 14.09
N ASN A 258 3.87 13.10 14.41
CA ASN A 258 3.23 12.02 15.16
C ASN A 258 3.17 12.37 16.66
N ALA A 259 1.95 12.53 17.19
CA ALA A 259 1.76 12.98 18.56
C ALA A 259 2.12 11.93 19.63
N TYR A 260 2.28 10.67 19.28
CA TYR A 260 2.84 9.66 20.17
C TYR A 260 4.33 9.94 20.47
N PHE A 261 5.08 10.52 19.54
CA PHE A 261 6.51 10.80 19.71
C PHE A 261 6.80 12.09 20.48
N ASN A 262 5.86 13.02 20.53
CA ASN A 262 6.04 14.31 21.21
C ASN A 262 5.23 14.43 22.52
N ASN A 263 4.84 13.27 23.11
CA ASN A 263 4.06 13.17 24.33
C ASN A 263 2.66 13.83 24.26
N GLY A 264 2.14 14.03 23.05
CA GLY A 264 0.80 14.59 22.86
C GLY A 264 -0.33 13.59 23.17
N TYR A 265 -0.02 12.27 23.09
CA TYR A 265 -0.94 11.19 23.43
C TYR A 265 -0.19 10.03 24.10
N PRO A 266 -0.80 9.36 25.09
CA PRO A 266 -0.21 8.20 25.75
C PRO A 266 -0.18 7.01 24.79
N ILE A 267 0.90 6.24 24.84
CA ILE A 267 1.02 4.97 24.17
C ILE A 267 0.35 3.90 25.04
N PRO A 268 -0.58 3.08 24.50
CA PRO A 268 -1.17 1.96 25.24
C PRO A 268 -0.12 0.98 25.76
N THR A 269 -0.39 0.39 26.93
CA THR A 269 0.53 -0.56 27.56
C THR A 269 0.71 -1.80 26.68
N GLY A 270 1.96 -2.23 26.49
CA GLY A 270 2.29 -3.42 25.69
C GLY A 270 2.38 -3.15 24.19
N ILE A 271 2.31 -1.89 23.77
CA ILE A 271 2.48 -1.48 22.38
C ILE A 271 3.79 -0.71 22.22
N ASP A 272 4.58 -1.09 21.24
CA ASP A 272 5.71 -0.31 20.75
C ASP A 272 5.34 0.35 19.41
N ILE A 273 5.47 1.69 19.34
CA ILE A 273 5.21 2.45 18.12
C ILE A 273 6.52 2.60 17.36
N VAL A 274 6.69 1.79 16.33
CA VAL A 274 7.88 1.83 15.46
C VAL A 274 7.90 3.10 14.63
N GLY A 275 6.74 3.51 14.10
CA GLY A 275 6.66 4.72 13.32
C GLY A 275 5.35 4.86 12.54
N GLY A 276 5.29 5.89 11.71
CA GLY A 276 4.11 6.09 10.87
C GLY A 276 4.07 7.45 10.19
N LYS A 277 2.95 7.74 9.54
CA LYS A 277 2.73 9.00 8.84
C LYS A 277 1.38 9.61 9.15
N THR A 278 1.39 10.87 9.56
CA THR A 278 0.19 11.69 9.74
C THR A 278 -0.20 12.41 8.46
N GLY A 279 -1.47 12.77 8.35
CA GLY A 279 -1.99 13.64 7.30
C GLY A 279 -3.14 14.51 7.82
N THR A 280 -3.20 15.76 7.41
CA THR A 280 -4.31 16.65 7.77
C THR A 280 -4.49 17.71 6.69
N THR A 281 -5.72 17.85 6.19
CA THR A 281 -6.21 19.02 5.45
C THR A 281 -7.61 19.37 5.95
N SER A 282 -8.13 20.53 5.58
CA SER A 282 -9.50 20.94 5.96
C SER A 282 -10.56 19.95 5.44
N ILE A 283 -10.33 19.30 4.30
CA ILE A 283 -11.25 18.39 3.62
C ILE A 283 -11.01 16.93 4.03
N ALA A 284 -9.74 16.49 4.02
CA ALA A 284 -9.38 15.11 4.43
C ALA A 284 -9.60 14.88 5.93
N LYS A 285 -9.63 15.95 6.73
CA LYS A 285 -9.64 15.89 8.19
C LYS A 285 -8.32 15.29 8.71
N SER A 286 -8.33 14.60 9.85
CA SER A 286 -7.15 14.01 10.45
C SER A 286 -7.00 12.54 10.03
N CYS A 287 -5.81 12.17 9.57
CA CYS A 287 -5.46 10.85 9.06
C CYS A 287 -4.14 10.37 9.68
N LEU A 288 -4.01 9.07 9.90
CA LEU A 288 -2.81 8.45 10.46
C LEU A 288 -2.70 7.00 9.96
N ILE A 289 -1.49 6.61 9.56
CA ILE A 289 -1.09 5.22 9.40
C ILE A 289 0.07 4.94 10.34
N LEU A 290 0.02 3.83 11.06
CA LEU A 290 1.05 3.40 12.01
C LEU A 290 1.52 1.98 11.72
N TYR A 291 2.82 1.77 11.97
CA TYR A 291 3.44 0.49 12.23
C TYR A 291 3.72 0.38 13.72
N THR A 292 3.17 -0.64 14.34
CA THR A 292 3.36 -0.93 15.77
C THR A 292 3.75 -2.39 15.97
N LYS A 293 4.37 -2.68 17.11
CA LYS A 293 4.52 -4.05 17.62
C LYS A 293 3.67 -4.22 18.86
N ASN A 294 2.93 -5.33 18.90
CA ASN A 294 2.17 -5.70 20.08
C ASN A 294 3.05 -6.42 21.13
N LYS A 295 2.47 -6.83 22.24
CA LYS A 295 3.17 -7.55 23.34
C LYS A 295 3.78 -8.90 22.92
N HIS A 296 3.41 -9.43 21.76
CA HIS A 296 3.93 -10.67 21.17
C HIS A 296 5.00 -10.39 20.10
N GLU A 297 5.46 -9.14 19.97
CA GLU A 297 6.39 -8.66 18.93
C GLU A 297 5.83 -8.76 17.49
N GLU A 298 4.52 -8.99 17.35
CA GLU A 298 3.87 -9.07 16.05
C GLU A 298 3.70 -7.68 15.44
N THR A 299 3.86 -7.62 14.13
CA THR A 299 3.72 -6.41 13.31
C THR A 299 2.25 -6.09 13.06
N ILE A 300 1.80 -4.95 13.58
CA ILE A 300 0.44 -4.45 13.36
C ILE A 300 0.50 -3.17 12.53
N ILE A 301 -0.21 -3.15 11.41
CA ILE A 301 -0.39 -1.95 10.58
C ILE A 301 -1.83 -1.46 10.78
N SER A 302 -1.97 -0.22 11.27
CA SER A 302 -3.26 0.40 11.51
C SER A 302 -3.42 1.70 10.73
N VAL A 303 -4.57 1.90 10.11
CA VAL A 303 -4.93 3.06 9.30
C VAL A 303 -6.21 3.66 9.84
N VAL A 304 -6.22 4.98 10.07
CA VAL A 304 -7.42 5.76 10.38
C VAL A 304 -7.47 6.98 9.45
N LEU A 305 -8.57 7.13 8.73
CA LEU A 305 -8.75 8.20 7.74
C LEU A 305 -10.02 9.00 8.04
N GLY A 306 -9.91 10.32 7.91
CA GLY A 306 -11.04 11.21 7.99
C GLY A 306 -11.61 11.38 9.38
N ALA A 307 -10.82 11.28 10.43
CA ALA A 307 -11.23 11.63 11.79
C ALA A 307 -11.45 13.15 11.90
N GLU A 308 -12.58 13.58 12.45
CA GLU A 308 -12.97 15.01 12.48
C GLU A 308 -11.91 15.92 13.14
N ASN A 309 -11.19 15.38 14.12
CA ASN A 309 -10.13 16.10 14.81
C ASN A 309 -9.03 15.16 15.33
N LYS A 310 -7.92 15.76 15.82
CA LYS A 310 -6.79 15.01 16.37
C LYS A 310 -7.16 14.11 17.54
N SER A 311 -8.03 14.56 18.45
CA SER A 311 -8.42 13.76 19.62
C SER A 311 -9.13 12.48 19.19
N LEU A 312 -10.10 12.59 18.29
CA LEU A 312 -10.80 11.41 17.73
C LEU A 312 -9.83 10.49 17.00
N LEU A 313 -8.91 11.04 16.19
CA LEU A 313 -7.89 10.27 15.48
C LEU A 313 -7.08 9.38 16.41
N TYR A 314 -6.46 10.00 17.45
CA TYR A 314 -5.56 9.27 18.34
C TYR A 314 -6.30 8.36 19.32
N ASN A 315 -7.52 8.69 19.74
CA ASN A 315 -8.36 7.79 20.54
C ASN A 315 -8.73 6.54 19.71
N THR A 316 -9.23 6.74 18.49
CA THR A 316 -9.55 5.63 17.59
C THR A 316 -8.30 4.79 17.30
N MET A 317 -7.16 5.43 17.00
CA MET A 317 -5.92 4.71 16.74
C MET A 317 -5.45 3.90 17.95
N SER A 318 -5.58 4.45 19.18
CA SER A 318 -5.23 3.73 20.41
C SER A 318 -6.12 2.49 20.62
N ASP A 319 -7.40 2.54 20.23
CA ASP A 319 -8.30 1.37 20.27
C ASP A 319 -7.88 0.31 19.25
N LEU A 320 -7.41 0.73 18.06
CA LEU A 320 -7.04 -0.18 16.97
C LEU A 320 -5.72 -0.92 17.26
N ILE A 321 -4.70 -0.21 17.73
CA ILE A 321 -3.35 -0.80 17.91
C ILE A 321 -3.26 -1.80 19.07
N VAL A 322 -4.29 -1.92 19.90
CA VAL A 322 -4.38 -2.93 20.97
C VAL A 322 -5.21 -4.16 20.57
N MET A 323 -5.76 -4.21 19.35
CA MET A 323 -6.46 -5.39 18.83
C MET A 323 -5.49 -6.55 18.62
N GLU A 324 -5.97 -7.77 18.96
CA GLU A 324 -5.22 -9.04 18.86
C GLU A 324 -6.02 -10.08 18.07
#